data_28030de92088911434505a8906ea11cc
#
_entry.id   28030de92088911434505a8906ea11cc
#
_cell.length_a   1.000
_cell.length_b   1.000
_cell.length_c   1.000
_cell.angle_alpha   90.00
_cell.angle_beta   90.00
_cell.angle_gamma   90.00
#
_symmetry.space_group_name_H-M   'P 1'
#
loop_
_entity.id
_entity.type
_entity.pdbx_description
1 polymer ?
#
loop_
_entity_poly.entity_id
_entity_poly.type
_entity_poly.pdbx_seq_one_letter_code
_entity_poly.pdbx_strand_id
1 'polypeptide(L)'
;MPALSQLKQFDQSVWFDFIRRSLITSGELAELAAQGVQGVTSNPAIFEKAIAGSSDYDEEMKALITAGKSVSDIYEALAIKDIQLAADVMRGVYAATGGRDGYVSLEVSPFLASDTPRTAAEAPGRAFTVMSWPMKGD
;
A
#
# COMPACT_ATOMS: atom_id res chain seq x y z
N MET A 1 -8.92 0.55 -25.82
CA MET A 1 -8.74 0.03 -24.46
C MET A 1 -7.26 -0.14 -24.19
N PRO A 2 -6.76 0.28 -23.03
CA PRO A 2 -5.39 -0.01 -22.63
C PRO A 2 -5.11 -1.52 -22.65
N ALA A 3 -3.88 -1.91 -23.01
CA ALA A 3 -3.53 -3.32 -23.17
C ALA A 3 -3.78 -4.17 -21.91
N LEU A 4 -3.47 -3.61 -20.73
CA LEU A 4 -3.67 -4.31 -19.45
C LEU A 4 -5.14 -4.59 -19.14
N SER A 5 -6.05 -3.71 -19.52
CA SER A 5 -7.48 -3.93 -19.27
C SER A 5 -8.08 -5.06 -20.11
N GLN A 6 -7.40 -5.49 -21.16
CA GLN A 6 -7.84 -6.66 -21.96
C GLN A 6 -7.65 -7.98 -21.21
N LEU A 7 -6.74 -8.02 -20.21
CA LEU A 7 -6.52 -9.23 -19.41
C LEU A 7 -7.73 -9.60 -18.53
N LYS A 8 -8.63 -8.66 -18.30
CA LYS A 8 -9.91 -8.92 -17.60
C LYS A 8 -10.78 -9.98 -18.30
N GLN A 9 -10.72 -10.07 -19.63
CA GLN A 9 -11.47 -11.10 -20.39
C GLN A 9 -10.97 -12.53 -20.09
N PHE A 10 -9.81 -12.65 -19.48
CA PHE A 10 -9.22 -13.91 -19.07
C PHE A 10 -9.24 -14.09 -17.54
N ASP A 11 -10.07 -13.31 -16.84
CA ASP A 11 -10.14 -13.26 -15.37
C ASP A 11 -8.79 -13.01 -14.69
N GLN A 12 -7.92 -12.22 -15.35
CA GLN A 12 -6.62 -11.85 -14.83
C GLN A 12 -6.63 -10.41 -14.31
N SER A 13 -6.12 -10.21 -13.10
CA SER A 13 -5.91 -8.92 -12.48
C SER A 13 -4.42 -8.60 -12.45
N VAL A 14 -4.04 -7.46 -13.02
CA VAL A 14 -2.65 -7.00 -13.00
C VAL A 14 -2.40 -6.17 -11.75
N TRP A 15 -1.42 -6.58 -10.98
CA TRP A 15 -1.00 -5.86 -9.78
C TRP A 15 0.38 -5.24 -9.98
N PHE A 16 0.57 -4.05 -9.40
CA PHE A 16 1.83 -3.33 -9.45
C PHE A 16 2.66 -3.63 -8.20
N ASP A 17 3.82 -4.22 -8.39
CA ASP A 17 4.71 -4.65 -7.29
C ASP A 17 5.71 -3.56 -6.92
N PHE A 18 5.19 -2.40 -6.54
CA PHE A 18 5.99 -1.27 -6.09
C PHE A 18 5.12 -0.23 -5.39
N ILE A 19 5.67 0.44 -4.38
CA ILE A 19 5.05 1.59 -3.73
C ILE A 19 6.13 2.59 -3.30
N ARG A 20 5.82 3.88 -3.45
CA ARG A 20 6.61 5.00 -2.96
C ARG A 20 5.71 6.23 -2.83
N ARG A 21 6.01 7.12 -1.89
CA ARG A 21 5.22 8.31 -1.63
C ARG A 21 5.00 9.15 -2.89
N SER A 22 6.08 9.45 -3.63
CA SER A 22 5.99 10.27 -4.84
C SER A 22 5.18 9.61 -5.96
N LEU A 23 5.21 8.29 -6.11
CA LEU A 23 4.35 7.57 -7.07
C LEU A 23 2.86 7.85 -6.82
N ILE A 24 2.48 7.96 -5.55
CA ILE A 24 1.09 8.19 -5.16
C ILE A 24 0.74 9.68 -5.30
N THR A 25 1.58 10.54 -4.75
CA THR A 25 1.30 11.99 -4.67
C THR A 25 1.44 12.72 -6.00
N SER A 26 2.24 12.21 -6.95
CA SER A 26 2.34 12.75 -8.31
C SER A 26 1.11 12.45 -9.19
N GLY A 27 0.28 11.47 -8.79
CA GLY A 27 -0.82 10.97 -9.61
C GLY A 27 -0.45 9.80 -10.53
N GLU A 28 0.81 9.38 -10.57
CA GLU A 28 1.28 8.27 -11.42
C GLU A 28 0.55 6.96 -11.10
N LEU A 29 0.28 6.67 -9.82
CA LEU A 29 -0.50 5.49 -9.44
C LEU A 29 -1.94 5.55 -9.99
N ALA A 30 -2.56 6.72 -10.00
CA ALA A 30 -3.89 6.90 -10.57
C ALA A 30 -3.88 6.69 -12.10
N GLU A 31 -2.83 7.13 -12.78
CA GLU A 31 -2.64 6.88 -14.21
C GLU A 31 -2.45 5.37 -14.50
N LEU A 32 -1.67 4.67 -13.69
CA LEU A 32 -1.51 3.21 -13.80
C LEU A 32 -2.84 2.48 -13.59
N ALA A 33 -3.64 2.90 -12.62
CA ALA A 33 -4.98 2.35 -12.40
C ALA A 33 -5.89 2.57 -13.62
N ALA A 34 -5.84 3.77 -14.23
CA ALA A 34 -6.58 4.07 -15.45
C ALA A 34 -6.12 3.22 -16.66
N GLN A 35 -4.85 2.80 -16.69
CA GLN A 35 -4.29 1.91 -17.70
C GLN A 35 -4.66 0.44 -17.47
N GLY A 36 -5.23 0.08 -16.33
CA GLY A 36 -5.70 -1.28 -16.05
C GLY A 36 -4.98 -2.01 -14.92
N VAL A 37 -4.12 -1.33 -14.15
CA VAL A 37 -3.61 -1.86 -12.89
C VAL A 37 -4.74 -1.96 -11.88
N GLN A 38 -4.87 -3.11 -11.23
CA GLN A 38 -6.04 -3.45 -10.41
C GLN A 38 -5.72 -3.66 -8.93
N GLY A 39 -4.45 -3.65 -8.57
CA GLY A 39 -4.00 -3.75 -7.19
C GLY A 39 -2.55 -3.35 -7.05
N VAL A 40 -2.11 -3.20 -5.82
CA VAL A 40 -0.72 -2.84 -5.48
C VAL A 40 -0.21 -3.81 -4.43
N THR A 41 0.99 -4.35 -4.64
CA THR A 41 1.71 -5.11 -3.63
C THR A 41 2.83 -4.28 -3.03
N SER A 42 3.12 -4.56 -1.77
CA SER A 42 4.26 -3.99 -1.06
C SER A 42 4.89 -5.05 -0.17
N ASN A 43 6.16 -4.86 0.14
CA ASN A 43 6.89 -5.66 1.10
C ASN A 43 7.95 -4.81 1.80
N PRO A 44 8.58 -5.30 2.89
CA PRO A 44 9.59 -4.54 3.61
C PRO A 44 10.76 -4.05 2.75
N ALA A 45 11.22 -4.86 1.78
CA ALA A 45 12.34 -4.47 0.91
C ALA A 45 11.97 -3.33 -0.05
N ILE A 46 10.72 -3.29 -0.51
CA ILE A 46 10.21 -2.18 -1.33
C ILE A 46 10.21 -0.88 -0.51
N PHE A 47 9.67 -0.92 0.72
CA PHE A 47 9.65 0.25 1.60
C PHE A 47 11.04 0.69 2.00
N GLU A 48 11.94 -0.24 2.33
CA GLU A 48 13.33 0.10 2.66
C GLU A 48 13.99 0.87 1.52
N LYS A 49 13.87 0.38 0.28
CA LYS A 49 14.42 1.06 -0.90
C LYS A 49 13.76 2.41 -1.16
N ALA A 50 12.45 2.52 -0.97
CA ALA A 50 11.71 3.76 -1.18
C ALA A 50 12.14 4.82 -0.16
N ILE A 51 12.25 4.46 1.11
CA ILE A 51 12.62 5.38 2.20
C ILE A 51 14.10 5.77 2.10
N ALA A 52 15.00 4.81 1.91
CA ALA A 52 16.44 5.08 1.81
C ALA A 52 16.85 5.74 0.49
N GLY A 53 16.12 5.49 -0.59
CA GLY A 53 16.46 5.93 -1.94
C GLY A 53 15.81 7.23 -2.39
N SER A 54 15.05 7.92 -1.53
CA SER A 54 14.37 9.17 -1.90
C SER A 54 14.31 10.15 -0.72
N SER A 55 14.03 11.41 -1.02
CA SER A 55 13.76 12.46 -0.02
C SER A 55 12.26 12.57 0.34
N ASP A 56 11.43 11.71 -0.21
CA ASP A 56 9.96 11.75 -0.05
C ASP A 56 9.51 11.65 1.42
N TYR A 57 10.35 11.09 2.27
CA TYR A 57 10.05 10.78 3.67
C TYR A 57 10.80 11.65 4.69
N ASP A 58 11.75 12.47 4.24
CA ASP A 58 12.71 13.17 5.11
C ASP A 58 12.03 14.03 6.17
N GLU A 59 11.04 14.83 5.78
CA GLU A 59 10.36 15.75 6.69
C GLU A 59 9.53 15.00 7.74
N GLU A 60 8.80 13.97 7.31
CA GLU A 60 8.00 13.18 8.22
C GLU A 60 8.88 12.34 9.16
N MET A 61 9.97 11.78 8.64
CA MET A 61 10.96 11.05 9.42
C MET A 61 11.58 11.94 10.50
N LYS A 62 11.99 13.15 10.16
CA LYS A 62 12.52 14.15 11.14
C LYS A 62 11.50 14.44 12.24
N ALA A 63 10.24 14.64 11.89
CA ALA A 63 9.19 14.88 12.86
C ALA A 63 8.99 13.70 13.82
N LEU A 64 9.00 12.47 13.32
CA LEU A 64 8.85 11.25 14.11
C LEU A 64 10.07 11.01 15.02
N ILE A 65 11.28 11.28 14.54
CA ILE A 65 12.52 11.24 15.34
C ILE A 65 12.44 12.26 16.48
N THR A 66 12.04 13.47 16.18
CA THR A 66 11.89 14.55 17.19
C THR A 66 10.83 14.18 18.24
N ALA A 67 9.79 13.45 17.85
CA ALA A 67 8.78 12.91 18.76
C ALA A 67 9.26 11.70 19.58
N GLY A 68 10.52 11.28 19.44
CA GLY A 68 11.10 10.18 20.21
C GLY A 68 10.63 8.78 19.80
N LYS A 69 10.13 8.62 18.58
CA LYS A 69 9.69 7.32 18.06
C LYS A 69 10.88 6.39 17.82
N SER A 70 10.68 5.09 18.05
CA SER A 70 11.65 4.06 17.69
C SER A 70 11.78 3.91 16.17
N VAL A 71 12.88 3.33 15.70
CA VAL A 71 13.09 3.05 14.26
C VAL A 71 11.94 2.19 13.70
N SER A 72 11.49 1.20 14.45
CA SER A 72 10.37 0.33 14.05
C SER A 72 9.06 1.11 13.93
N ASP A 73 8.76 1.98 14.92
CA ASP A 73 7.55 2.80 14.88
C ASP A 73 7.57 3.80 13.73
N ILE A 74 8.75 4.36 13.42
CA ILE A 74 8.92 5.28 12.29
C ILE A 74 8.65 4.55 10.97
N TYR A 75 9.29 3.39 10.76
CA TYR A 75 9.07 2.58 9.58
C TYR A 75 7.60 2.22 9.40
N GLU A 76 6.95 1.74 10.47
CA GLU A 76 5.55 1.34 10.44
C GLU A 76 4.63 2.52 10.12
N ALA A 77 4.86 3.69 10.72
CA ALA A 77 4.07 4.90 10.47
C ALA A 77 4.18 5.34 9.00
N LEU A 78 5.38 5.34 8.43
CA LEU A 78 5.60 5.72 7.03
C LEU A 78 4.96 4.73 6.06
N ALA A 79 5.13 3.42 6.31
CA ALA A 79 4.56 2.37 5.48
C ALA A 79 3.03 2.37 5.51
N ILE A 80 2.43 2.45 6.70
CA ILE A 80 0.96 2.50 6.84
C ILE A 80 0.39 3.71 6.11
N LYS A 81 1.03 4.86 6.23
CA LYS A 81 0.57 6.07 5.54
C LYS A 81 0.57 5.92 4.02
N ASP A 82 1.62 5.33 3.46
CA ASP A 82 1.67 5.08 2.01
C ASP A 82 0.62 4.07 1.56
N ILE A 83 0.39 3.01 2.34
CA ILE A 83 -0.68 2.04 2.08
C ILE A 83 -2.05 2.72 2.08
N GLN A 84 -2.31 3.60 3.04
CA GLN A 84 -3.57 4.35 3.13
C GLN A 84 -3.77 5.26 1.93
N LEU A 85 -2.74 6.02 1.55
CA LEU A 85 -2.79 6.89 0.37
C LEU A 85 -2.99 6.10 -0.92
N ALA A 86 -2.30 4.97 -1.08
CA ALA A 86 -2.49 4.10 -2.24
C ALA A 86 -3.89 3.48 -2.27
N ALA A 87 -4.42 3.05 -1.12
CA ALA A 87 -5.77 2.51 -1.01
C ALA A 87 -6.83 3.56 -1.39
N ASP A 88 -6.62 4.83 -1.02
CA ASP A 88 -7.51 5.92 -1.43
C ASP A 88 -7.53 6.09 -2.95
N VAL A 89 -6.38 5.99 -3.62
CA VAL A 89 -6.30 6.00 -5.09
C VAL A 89 -7.01 4.80 -5.70
N MET A 90 -6.80 3.60 -5.15
CA MET A 90 -7.36 2.35 -5.67
C MET A 90 -8.85 2.17 -5.37
N ARG A 91 -9.46 3.01 -4.55
CA ARG A 91 -10.89 2.97 -4.19
C ARG A 91 -11.81 3.00 -5.41
N GLY A 92 -11.44 3.77 -6.44
CA GLY A 92 -12.19 3.80 -7.70
C GLY A 92 -12.22 2.45 -8.41
N VAL A 93 -11.11 1.72 -8.40
CA VAL A 93 -11.00 0.37 -8.95
C VAL A 93 -11.86 -0.60 -8.14
N TYR A 94 -11.78 -0.52 -6.81
CA TYR A 94 -12.59 -1.35 -5.90
C TYR A 94 -14.09 -1.19 -6.17
N ALA A 95 -14.57 0.04 -6.24
CA ALA A 95 -15.98 0.34 -6.52
C ALA A 95 -16.41 -0.14 -7.91
N ALA A 96 -15.59 0.12 -8.94
CA ALA A 96 -15.88 -0.27 -10.33
C ALA A 96 -15.89 -1.78 -10.55
N THR A 97 -15.19 -2.55 -9.72
CA THR A 97 -15.11 -4.02 -9.80
C THR A 97 -16.04 -4.75 -8.82
N GLY A 98 -16.85 -3.99 -8.06
CA GLY A 98 -17.72 -4.57 -7.04
C GLY A 98 -16.93 -5.27 -5.92
N GLY A 99 -15.75 -4.79 -5.59
CA GLY A 99 -14.89 -5.33 -4.55
C GLY A 99 -14.02 -6.53 -4.99
N ARG A 100 -13.95 -6.83 -6.27
CA ARG A 100 -13.06 -7.89 -6.79
C ARG A 100 -11.59 -7.49 -6.81
N ASP A 101 -11.32 -6.23 -7.10
CA ASP A 101 -9.99 -5.64 -7.24
C ASP A 101 -9.91 -4.33 -6.45
N GLY A 102 -8.81 -3.61 -6.56
CA GLY A 102 -8.61 -2.33 -5.89
C GLY A 102 -7.97 -2.46 -4.50
N TYR A 103 -7.32 -3.57 -4.24
CA TYR A 103 -6.63 -3.82 -2.97
C TYR A 103 -5.19 -3.33 -3.00
N VAL A 104 -4.70 -2.98 -1.82
CA VAL A 104 -3.28 -2.69 -1.56
C VAL A 104 -2.82 -3.59 -0.43
N SER A 105 -1.82 -4.43 -0.67
CA SER A 105 -1.32 -5.37 0.33
C SER A 105 -0.21 -4.74 1.17
N LEU A 106 -0.22 -5.07 2.46
CA LEU A 106 0.86 -4.82 3.41
C LEU A 106 1.22 -6.16 4.06
N GLU A 107 2.47 -6.55 3.93
CA GLU A 107 2.95 -7.80 4.51
C GLU A 107 3.20 -7.66 6.02
N VAL A 108 2.96 -8.74 6.75
CA VAL A 108 3.38 -8.88 8.16
C VAL A 108 4.89 -8.99 8.25
N SER A 109 5.45 -8.84 9.46
CA SER A 109 6.88 -8.95 9.67
C SER A 109 7.42 -10.31 9.20
N PRO A 110 8.52 -10.34 8.41
CA PRO A 110 9.12 -11.58 7.96
C PRO A 110 9.68 -12.45 9.10
N PHE A 111 9.94 -11.85 10.26
CA PHE A 111 10.36 -12.59 11.47
C PHE A 111 9.24 -13.49 12.04
N LEU A 112 8.01 -13.34 11.58
CA LEU A 112 6.85 -14.15 11.98
C LEU A 112 6.57 -15.32 11.04
N ALA A 113 7.35 -15.51 9.99
CA ALA A 113 7.10 -16.50 8.94
C ALA A 113 6.90 -17.93 9.48
N SER A 114 7.52 -18.28 10.62
CA SER A 114 7.39 -19.58 11.27
C SER A 114 6.53 -19.55 12.55
N ASP A 115 5.86 -18.43 12.83
CA ASP A 115 5.03 -18.24 14.02
C ASP A 115 3.60 -17.90 13.61
N THR A 116 2.80 -18.91 13.36
CA THR A 116 1.42 -18.76 12.90
C THR A 116 0.54 -17.97 13.89
N PRO A 117 0.58 -18.22 15.21
CA PRO A 117 -0.24 -17.45 16.14
C PRO A 117 0.08 -15.95 16.13
N ARG A 118 1.36 -15.58 16.11
CA ARG A 118 1.79 -14.17 16.08
C ARG A 118 1.50 -13.53 14.73
N THR A 119 1.69 -14.27 13.62
CA THR A 119 1.31 -13.81 12.29
C THR A 119 -0.19 -13.50 12.24
N ALA A 120 -1.03 -14.41 12.75
CA ALA A 120 -2.47 -14.23 12.79
C ALA A 120 -2.90 -13.07 13.72
N ALA A 121 -2.14 -12.79 14.78
CA ALA A 121 -2.40 -11.66 15.67
C ALA A 121 -1.96 -10.31 15.07
N GLU A 122 -0.87 -10.29 14.30
CA GLU A 122 -0.36 -9.06 13.65
C GLU A 122 -1.14 -8.70 12.38
N ALA A 123 -1.56 -9.70 11.60
CA ALA A 123 -2.24 -9.51 10.33
C ALA A 123 -3.49 -8.62 10.40
N PRO A 124 -4.41 -8.73 11.38
CA PRO A 124 -5.56 -7.85 11.48
C PRO A 124 -5.18 -6.38 11.66
N GLY A 125 -4.15 -6.09 12.45
CA GLY A 125 -3.67 -4.72 12.66
C GLY A 125 -3.13 -4.08 11.38
N ARG A 126 -2.63 -4.86 10.45
CA ARG A 126 -2.05 -4.41 9.16
C ARG A 126 -3.03 -4.56 8.00
N ALA A 127 -3.69 -5.71 7.87
CA ALA A 127 -4.64 -5.98 6.78
C ALA A 127 -5.96 -5.20 6.94
N PHE A 128 -6.48 -5.06 8.15
CA PHE A 128 -7.71 -4.31 8.41
C PHE A 128 -7.56 -2.80 8.18
N THR A 129 -6.37 -2.26 8.25
CA THR A 129 -6.12 -0.85 7.94
C THR A 129 -6.46 -0.54 6.48
N VAL A 130 -6.30 -1.50 5.59
CA VAL A 130 -6.63 -1.36 4.17
C VAL A 130 -8.12 -1.62 3.87
N MET A 131 -8.73 -2.60 4.57
CA MET A 131 -10.12 -3.03 4.30
C MET A 131 -11.18 -2.30 5.13
N SER A 132 -10.84 -1.77 6.30
CA SER A 132 -11.78 -1.13 7.24
C SER A 132 -11.52 0.35 7.47
N TRP A 133 -10.74 0.99 6.59
CA TRP A 133 -10.56 2.44 6.69
C TRP A 133 -11.93 3.11 6.63
N PRO A 134 -12.33 3.84 7.70
CA PRO A 134 -13.59 4.55 7.69
C PRO A 134 -13.58 5.49 6.49
N MET A 135 -14.53 5.29 5.60
CA MET A 135 -14.82 6.27 4.56
C MET A 135 -14.90 7.61 5.27
N LYS A 136 -14.03 8.57 4.95
CA LYS A 136 -14.25 9.94 5.39
C LYS A 136 -15.63 10.28 4.88
N GLY A 137 -16.55 10.47 5.81
CA GLY A 137 -17.96 10.66 5.54
C GLY A 137 -18.22 11.79 4.56
N ASP A 138 -19.30 11.63 3.88
CA ASP A 138 -19.98 12.67 3.14
C ASP A 138 -20.23 13.91 4.01
#